data_79fbddd87b26dda258f3a7645ffb1e26
#
_entry.id   79fbddd87b26dda258f3a7645ffb1e26
#
_cell.length_a   1.000
_cell.length_b   1.000
_cell.length_c   1.000
_cell.angle_alpha   90.00
_cell.angle_beta   90.00
_cell.angle_gamma   90.00
#
_symmetry.space_group_name_H-M   'P 1'
#
loop_
_entity.id
_entity.type
_entity.pdbx_description
1 polymer ?
#
loop_
_entity_poly.entity_id
_entity_poly.type
_entity_poly.pdbx_seq_one_letter_code
_entity_poly.pdbx_strand_id
1 'polypeptide(L)'
;MGDFIHTEQELLDFIALPEVSLCSLKFCINEQNKQIDLECVFADGKGLFCENIQQLQINENFNYGLIGSSCFLSVRDISANGMESCSWAVEEYEENSMSFYCENIRKVDVK
;
A
#
# COMPACT_ATOMS: atom_id res chain seq x y z
N MET A 1 4.97 -15.01 3.50
CA MET A 1 4.34 -13.98 2.67
C MET A 1 3.35 -14.64 1.73
N GLY A 2 2.22 -14.00 1.49
CA GLY A 2 1.14 -14.63 0.76
C GLY A 2 1.18 -14.46 -0.75
N ASP A 3 0.06 -14.77 -1.36
CA ASP A 3 -0.08 -14.75 -2.81
C ASP A 3 -0.19 -13.34 -3.35
N PHE A 4 0.14 -13.18 -4.63
CA PHE A 4 -0.08 -11.94 -5.32
C PHE A 4 -1.57 -11.62 -5.42
N ILE A 5 -1.88 -10.34 -5.37
CA ILE A 5 -3.22 -9.83 -5.64
C ILE A 5 -3.26 -9.40 -7.10
N HIS A 6 -4.24 -9.88 -7.85
CA HIS A 6 -4.31 -9.65 -9.29
C HIS A 6 -5.35 -8.62 -9.69
N THR A 7 -6.39 -8.41 -8.89
CA THR A 7 -7.48 -7.48 -9.24
C THR A 7 -7.86 -6.64 -8.03
N GLU A 8 -8.50 -5.49 -8.30
CA GLU A 8 -9.04 -4.66 -7.21
C GLU A 8 -10.05 -5.42 -6.39
N GLN A 9 -10.88 -6.22 -7.02
CA GLN A 9 -11.90 -6.97 -6.31
C GLN A 9 -11.27 -7.96 -5.34
N GLU A 10 -10.22 -8.63 -5.78
CA GLU A 10 -9.49 -9.56 -4.91
C GLU A 10 -8.91 -8.85 -3.71
N LEU A 11 -8.37 -7.65 -3.92
CA LEU A 11 -7.82 -6.84 -2.84
C LEU A 11 -8.90 -6.43 -1.85
N LEU A 12 -10.02 -5.95 -2.34
CA LEU A 12 -11.13 -5.51 -1.49
C LEU A 12 -11.79 -6.67 -0.75
N ASP A 13 -11.76 -7.86 -1.33
CA ASP A 13 -12.24 -9.05 -0.66
C ASP A 13 -11.31 -9.47 0.48
N PHE A 14 -10.04 -9.13 0.38
CA PHE A 14 -9.06 -9.46 1.41
C PHE A 14 -9.04 -8.42 2.53
N ILE A 15 -9.07 -7.15 2.20
CA ILE A 15 -9.07 -6.05 3.18
C ILE A 15 -10.13 -5.04 2.79
N ALA A 16 -10.92 -4.60 3.76
CA ALA A 16 -12.02 -3.65 3.52
C ALA A 16 -11.50 -2.21 3.39
N LEU A 17 -10.73 -1.94 2.34
CA LEU A 17 -10.23 -0.59 2.10
C LEU A 17 -11.31 0.28 1.46
N PRO A 18 -11.34 1.55 1.77
CA PRO A 18 -10.46 2.29 2.68
C PRO A 18 -10.96 2.33 4.13
N GLU A 19 -11.85 1.45 4.52
CA GLU A 19 -12.58 1.53 5.79
C GLU A 19 -11.81 0.98 6.98
N VAL A 20 -10.66 0.33 6.75
CA VAL A 20 -9.84 -0.19 7.85
C VAL A 20 -8.58 0.69 7.96
N SER A 21 -8.24 1.08 9.18
CA SER A 21 -7.13 2.00 9.39
C SER A 21 -5.78 1.30 9.33
N LEU A 22 -4.78 2.06 8.89
CA LEU A 22 -3.40 1.61 8.84
C LEU A 22 -2.78 1.66 10.23
N CYS A 23 -2.09 0.59 10.61
CA CYS A 23 -1.43 0.49 11.91
C CYS A 23 0.08 0.58 11.81
N SER A 24 0.68 0.14 10.70
CA SER A 24 2.12 0.05 10.61
C SER A 24 2.58 0.12 9.17
N LEU A 25 3.72 0.80 8.96
CA LEU A 25 4.43 0.85 7.69
C LEU A 25 5.86 0.39 7.92
N LYS A 26 6.34 -0.48 7.05
CA LYS A 26 7.71 -0.95 7.15
C LYS A 26 8.34 -0.95 5.76
N PHE A 27 9.40 -0.17 5.61
CA PHE A 27 10.17 -0.13 4.38
C PHE A 27 11.19 -1.26 4.38
N CYS A 28 11.30 -1.95 3.27
CA CYS A 28 12.27 -3.04 3.09
C CYS A 28 13.11 -2.72 1.86
N ILE A 29 14.42 -2.65 2.04
CA ILE A 29 15.34 -2.38 0.93
C ILE A 29 15.80 -3.71 0.36
N ASN A 30 15.55 -3.92 -0.93
CA ASN A 30 16.00 -5.10 -1.64
C ASN A 30 17.24 -4.73 -2.44
N GLU A 31 18.42 -5.06 -1.90
CA GLU A 31 19.68 -4.66 -2.52
C GLU A 31 19.95 -5.40 -3.82
N GLN A 32 19.46 -6.62 -3.94
CA GLN A 32 19.68 -7.40 -5.16
C GLN A 32 18.97 -6.81 -6.35
N ASN A 33 17.73 -6.38 -6.15
CA ASN A 33 16.91 -5.82 -7.23
C ASN A 33 16.98 -4.32 -7.32
N LYS A 34 17.69 -3.66 -6.39
CA LYS A 34 17.80 -2.21 -6.34
C LYS A 34 16.44 -1.54 -6.23
N GLN A 35 15.58 -2.11 -5.40
CA GLN A 35 14.23 -1.59 -5.24
C GLN A 35 13.86 -1.52 -3.77
N ILE A 36 12.80 -0.78 -3.48
CA ILE A 36 12.27 -0.63 -2.13
C ILE A 36 10.87 -1.22 -2.11
N ASP A 37 10.61 -2.04 -1.11
CA ASP A 37 9.29 -2.62 -0.88
C ASP A 37 8.69 -2.02 0.38
N LEU A 38 7.38 -2.05 0.50
CA LEU A 38 6.69 -1.46 1.64
C LEU A 38 5.62 -2.41 2.16
N GLU A 39 5.71 -2.74 3.44
CA GLU A 39 4.69 -3.55 4.09
C GLU A 39 3.74 -2.64 4.86
N CYS A 40 2.45 -2.77 4.58
CA CYS A 40 1.39 -2.04 5.26
C CYS A 40 0.58 -3.02 6.09
N VAL A 41 0.43 -2.74 7.39
CA VAL A 41 -0.37 -3.60 8.26
C VAL A 41 -1.56 -2.80 8.77
N PHE A 42 -2.73 -3.40 8.71
CA PHE A 42 -3.99 -2.74 9.04
C PHE A 42 -4.57 -3.25 10.35
N ALA A 43 -5.54 -2.52 10.87
CA ALA A 43 -6.12 -2.78 12.19
C ALA A 43 -6.77 -4.15 12.31
N ASP A 44 -7.19 -4.74 11.20
CA ASP A 44 -7.81 -6.08 11.21
C ASP A 44 -6.79 -7.23 11.24
N GLY A 45 -5.50 -6.91 11.33
CA GLY A 45 -4.45 -7.92 11.38
C GLY A 45 -3.99 -8.42 10.02
N LYS A 46 -4.51 -7.84 8.96
CA LYS A 46 -4.10 -8.18 7.60
C LYS A 46 -3.18 -7.10 7.06
N GLY A 47 -2.43 -7.44 6.04
CA GLY A 47 -1.51 -6.48 5.46
C GLY A 47 -1.33 -6.64 3.97
N LEU A 48 -0.64 -5.67 3.40
CA LEU A 48 -0.27 -5.67 1.99
C LEU A 48 1.23 -5.47 1.88
N PHE A 49 1.89 -6.29 1.07
CA PHE A 49 3.29 -6.12 0.78
C PHE A 49 3.42 -5.58 -0.64
N CYS A 50 3.78 -4.30 -0.74
CA CYS A 50 3.87 -3.59 -2.02
C CYS A 50 5.29 -3.67 -2.53
N GLU A 51 5.49 -4.33 -3.66
CA GLU A 51 6.81 -4.56 -4.24
C GLU A 51 7.17 -3.48 -5.24
N ASN A 52 8.41 -3.01 -5.17
CA ASN A 52 8.97 -2.02 -6.08
C ASN A 52 8.16 -0.73 -6.06
N ILE A 53 8.15 -0.06 -4.90
CA ILE A 53 7.42 1.20 -4.79
C ILE A 53 8.17 2.30 -5.53
N GLN A 54 7.43 3.19 -6.17
CA GLN A 54 7.98 4.26 -7.00
C GLN A 54 7.21 5.54 -6.75
N GLN A 55 7.91 6.65 -6.94
CA GLN A 55 7.34 7.99 -6.82
C GLN A 55 6.66 8.23 -5.47
N LEU A 56 7.31 7.76 -4.41
CA LEU A 56 6.80 7.95 -3.05
C LEU A 56 6.77 9.42 -2.71
N GLN A 57 5.62 9.90 -2.27
CA GLN A 57 5.43 11.26 -1.81
C GLN A 57 4.80 11.23 -0.44
N ILE A 58 5.42 11.94 0.50
CA ILE A 58 4.91 12.09 1.86
C ILE A 58 4.97 13.58 2.17
N ASN A 59 3.82 14.15 2.56
CA ASN A 59 3.80 15.57 2.88
C ASN A 59 3.73 15.79 4.38
N GLU A 60 3.68 17.04 4.79
CA GLU A 60 3.73 17.41 6.20
C GLU A 60 2.51 16.96 7.01
N ASN A 61 1.42 16.62 6.34
CA ASN A 61 0.22 16.13 7.02
C ASN A 61 0.29 14.66 7.39
N PHE A 62 1.37 13.98 7.01
CA PHE A 62 1.49 12.54 7.22
C PHE A 62 1.38 12.17 8.70
N ASN A 63 1.97 12.96 9.58
CA ASN A 63 1.90 12.70 11.02
C ASN A 63 0.47 12.69 11.54
N TYR A 64 -0.35 13.58 11.06
CA TYR A 64 -1.73 13.66 11.51
C TYR A 64 -2.54 12.43 11.08
N GLY A 65 -2.31 11.96 9.87
CA GLY A 65 -2.99 10.77 9.39
C GLY A 65 -2.66 9.53 10.18
N LEU A 66 -1.41 9.41 10.64
CA LEU A 66 -0.99 8.23 11.40
C LEU A 66 -1.38 8.31 12.87
N ILE A 67 -1.17 9.48 13.49
CA ILE A 67 -1.32 9.62 14.94
C ILE A 67 -2.78 9.59 15.36
N GLY A 68 -3.66 10.09 14.55
CA GLY A 68 -5.07 10.17 14.91
C GLY A 68 -5.84 8.86 14.73
N SER A 69 -5.19 7.76 14.45
CA SER A 69 -5.80 6.48 14.09
C SER A 69 -6.79 6.63 12.93
N SER A 70 -6.52 7.60 12.06
CA SER A 70 -7.40 7.92 10.93
C SER A 70 -6.68 7.77 9.61
N CYS A 71 -5.63 6.98 9.56
CA CYS A 71 -4.91 6.78 8.30
C CYS A 71 -5.56 5.64 7.52
N PHE A 72 -6.26 6.01 6.46
CA PHE A 72 -6.94 5.05 5.59
C PHE A 72 -6.31 5.11 4.21
N LEU A 73 -6.06 3.94 3.62
CA LEU A 73 -5.46 3.87 2.29
C LEU A 73 -6.48 3.50 1.24
N SER A 74 -6.32 4.06 0.06
CA SER A 74 -7.06 3.70 -1.13
C SER A 74 -6.08 3.08 -2.13
N VAL A 75 -6.45 1.95 -2.71
CA VAL A 75 -5.59 1.24 -3.65
C VAL A 75 -6.35 1.03 -4.95
N ARG A 76 -5.74 1.41 -6.07
CA ARG A 76 -6.37 1.32 -7.39
C ARG A 76 -5.48 0.55 -8.36
N ASP A 77 -6.13 -0.25 -9.20
CA ASP A 77 -5.46 -0.94 -10.30
C ASP A 77 -5.25 0.06 -11.44
N ILE A 78 -4.01 0.36 -11.76
CA ILE A 78 -3.66 1.27 -12.83
C ILE A 78 -2.91 0.57 -13.96
N SER A 79 -2.99 -0.75 -14.03
CA SER A 79 -2.27 -1.50 -15.05
C SER A 79 -2.63 -1.08 -16.47
N ALA A 80 -3.85 -0.58 -16.67
CA ALA A 80 -4.30 -0.11 -17.99
C ALA A 80 -3.70 1.24 -18.39
N ASN A 81 -3.04 1.93 -17.47
CA ASN A 81 -2.47 3.25 -17.76
C ASN A 81 -1.16 3.19 -18.55
N GLY A 82 -0.62 1.99 -18.73
CA GLY A 82 0.60 1.82 -19.51
C GLY A 82 1.88 2.28 -18.82
N MET A 83 1.85 2.52 -17.53
CA MET A 83 3.05 2.88 -16.78
C MET A 83 3.95 1.67 -16.62
N GLU A 84 5.23 1.85 -16.92
CA GLU A 84 6.19 0.76 -16.84
C GLU A 84 6.45 0.40 -15.38
N SER A 85 6.35 -0.88 -15.07
CA SER A 85 6.59 -1.43 -13.73
C SER A 85 5.70 -0.83 -12.64
N CYS A 86 4.54 -0.29 -13.03
CA CYS A 86 3.58 0.26 -12.08
C CYS A 86 2.20 -0.27 -12.43
N SER A 87 1.65 -1.10 -11.57
CA SER A 87 0.31 -1.66 -11.77
C SER A 87 -0.68 -1.18 -10.74
N TRP A 88 -0.20 -0.60 -9.64
CA TRP A 88 -1.05 -0.18 -8.53
C TRP A 88 -0.70 1.23 -8.08
N ALA A 89 -1.73 1.99 -7.72
CA ALA A 89 -1.56 3.30 -7.10
C ALA A 89 -2.14 3.23 -5.69
N VAL A 90 -1.35 3.69 -4.72
CA VAL A 90 -1.76 3.70 -3.30
C VAL A 90 -1.72 5.13 -2.81
N GLU A 91 -2.81 5.57 -2.19
CA GLU A 91 -2.93 6.93 -1.69
C GLU A 91 -3.56 6.92 -0.31
N GLU A 92 -3.12 7.83 0.56
CA GLU A 92 -3.82 8.04 1.81
C GLU A 92 -5.13 8.76 1.49
N TYR A 93 -6.24 8.21 1.95
CA TYR A 93 -7.57 8.51 1.46
C TYR A 93 -8.10 9.90 1.86
N GLU A 94 -7.84 10.30 3.10
CA GLU A 94 -8.46 11.52 3.64
C GLU A 94 -7.71 12.80 3.31
N GLU A 95 -6.41 12.82 3.58
CA GLU A 95 -5.62 14.04 3.51
C GLU A 95 -4.64 14.04 2.34
N ASN A 96 -4.58 12.96 1.60
CA ASN A 96 -3.61 12.81 0.51
C ASN A 96 -2.18 13.01 1.01
N SER A 97 -1.93 12.57 2.24
CA SER A 97 -0.66 12.83 2.91
C SER A 97 0.46 11.90 2.45
N MET A 98 0.12 10.80 1.80
CA MET A 98 1.09 9.84 1.27
C MET A 98 0.54 9.22 -0.01
N SER A 99 1.41 9.05 -0.98
CA SER A 99 1.04 8.34 -2.21
C SER A 99 2.26 7.67 -2.82
N PHE A 100 2.04 6.56 -3.51
CA PHE A 100 3.10 5.90 -4.27
C PHE A 100 2.47 4.97 -5.30
N TYR A 101 3.33 4.49 -6.21
CA TYR A 101 2.96 3.43 -7.14
C TYR A 101 3.78 2.20 -6.81
N CYS A 102 3.28 1.02 -7.15
CA CYS A 102 4.06 -0.19 -6.99
C CYS A 102 3.76 -1.17 -8.11
N GLU A 103 4.67 -2.12 -8.27
CA GLU A 103 4.57 -3.11 -9.34
C GLU A 103 3.62 -4.24 -8.97
N ASN A 104 3.77 -4.78 -7.78
CA ASN A 104 2.97 -5.92 -7.32
C ASN A 104 2.52 -5.71 -5.88
N ILE A 105 1.42 -6.35 -5.52
CA ILE A 105 0.95 -6.38 -4.13
C ILE A 105 0.73 -7.84 -3.74
N ARG A 106 1.23 -8.22 -2.57
CA ARG A 106 1.02 -9.54 -2.00
C ARG A 106 0.20 -9.44 -0.72
N LYS A 107 -0.56 -10.48 -0.45
CA LYS A 107 -1.31 -10.59 0.80
C LYS A 107 -0.37 -10.89 1.95
N VAL A 108 -0.61 -10.26 3.10
CA VAL A 108 0.13 -10.53 4.33
C VAL A 108 -0.89 -10.80 5.44
N ASP A 109 -0.73 -11.91 6.13
CA ASP A 109 -1.56 -12.25 7.27
C ASP A 109 -0.69 -12.23 8.51
N VAL A 110 -0.93 -11.27 9.39
CA VAL A 110 -0.02 -10.93 10.48
C VAL A 110 -0.45 -11.50 11.83
N LYS A 111 -1.50 -12.25 11.85
CA LYS A 111 -1.99 -12.78 13.13
C LYS A 111 -1.06 -13.78 13.78
#